data_97d9b15e9e128771251043956244d18c
#
_entry.id   97d9b15e9e128771251043956244d18c
#
_cell.length_a   1.000
_cell.length_b   1.000
_cell.length_c   1.000
_cell.angle_alpha   90.00
_cell.angle_beta   90.00
_cell.angle_gamma   90.00
#
_symmetry.space_group_name_H-M   'P 1'
#
loop_
_entity.id
_entity.type
_entity.pdbx_description
1 polymer ?
#
loop_
_entity_poly.entity_id
_entity_poly.type
_entity_poly.pdbx_seq_one_letter_code
_entity_poly.pdbx_strand_id
1 'polypeptide(L)'
;MEIKAYLAGEQGNEQVTDHFKVKEFACKDGTPIVFIDDYLAIILEIARKKINKPIVITSGYRTVSHNQKVGGAKYSYHTRGMAADTRANGVTPKE
;
A
#
# COMPACT_ATOMS: atom_id res chain seq x y z
N MET A 1 12.29 10.73 -1.44
CA MET A 1 10.90 10.21 -1.49
C MET A 1 10.31 10.53 -2.85
N GLU A 2 9.88 9.53 -3.54
CA GLU A 2 9.31 9.70 -4.87
C GLU A 2 8.06 8.85 -5.00
N ILE A 3 6.97 9.48 -5.49
CA ILE A 3 5.73 8.77 -5.75
C ILE A 3 5.77 8.30 -7.20
N LYS A 4 5.66 6.98 -7.38
CA LYS A 4 5.65 6.36 -8.70
C LYS A 4 4.26 5.88 -9.05
N ALA A 5 3.92 5.97 -10.33
CA ALA A 5 2.64 5.48 -10.84
C ALA A 5 2.84 4.15 -11.55
N TYR A 6 1.95 3.21 -11.29
CA TYR A 6 1.96 1.88 -11.91
C TYR A 6 0.59 1.58 -12.50
N LEU A 7 0.55 0.66 -13.46
CA LEU A 7 -0.70 0.13 -14.01
C LEU A 7 -1.03 -1.19 -13.30
N ALA A 8 -2.13 -1.21 -12.55
CA ALA A 8 -2.50 -2.36 -11.71
C ALA A 8 -2.64 -3.65 -12.51
N GLY A 9 -3.21 -3.57 -13.73
CA GLY A 9 -3.40 -4.75 -14.58
C GLY A 9 -2.10 -5.29 -15.15
N GLU A 10 -1.32 -4.43 -15.82
CA GLU A 10 -0.10 -4.86 -16.51
C GLU A 10 1.06 -5.06 -15.56
N GLN A 11 1.14 -4.24 -14.51
CA GLN A 11 2.27 -4.24 -13.58
C GLN A 11 1.93 -4.80 -12.20
N GLY A 12 0.74 -5.38 -12.03
CA GLY A 12 0.28 -5.86 -10.73
C GLY A 12 1.22 -6.86 -10.07
N ASN A 13 1.87 -7.71 -10.87
CA ASN A 13 2.80 -8.71 -10.35
C ASN A 13 4.25 -8.23 -10.28
N GLU A 14 4.53 -6.97 -10.65
CA GLU A 14 5.87 -6.41 -10.50
C GLU A 14 6.22 -6.22 -9.03
N GLN A 15 7.45 -6.56 -8.70
CA GLN A 15 7.97 -6.35 -7.36
C GLN A 15 8.30 -4.88 -7.15
N VAL A 16 7.72 -4.28 -6.11
CA VAL A 16 8.10 -2.94 -5.66
C VAL A 16 9.35 -3.08 -4.78
N THR A 17 9.32 -4.08 -3.91
CA THR A 17 10.44 -4.50 -3.06
C THR A 17 10.46 -6.02 -3.02
N ASP A 18 11.41 -6.62 -2.29
CA ASP A 18 11.58 -8.07 -2.26
C ASP A 18 10.30 -8.83 -1.87
N HIS A 19 9.46 -8.26 -0.99
CA HIS A 19 8.28 -8.95 -0.47
C HIS A 19 6.95 -8.28 -0.82
N PHE A 20 6.97 -7.18 -1.58
CA PHE A 20 5.73 -6.47 -1.91
C PHE A 20 5.60 -6.23 -3.41
N LYS A 21 4.41 -6.50 -3.93
CA LYS A 21 4.07 -6.29 -5.34
C LYS A 21 3.12 -5.13 -5.51
N VAL A 22 3.10 -4.55 -6.70
CA VAL A 22 2.23 -3.43 -7.05
C VAL A 22 0.77 -3.70 -6.69
N LYS A 23 0.25 -4.89 -6.99
CA LYS A 23 -1.16 -5.22 -6.76
C LYS A 23 -1.57 -5.13 -5.29
N GLU A 24 -0.64 -5.27 -4.36
CA GLU A 24 -0.94 -5.18 -2.93
C GLU A 24 -1.30 -3.77 -2.50
N PHE A 25 -0.86 -2.76 -3.26
CA PHE A 25 -1.13 -1.35 -2.99
C PHE A 25 -2.33 -0.81 -3.77
N ALA A 26 -2.91 -1.59 -4.68
CA ALA A 26 -3.96 -1.12 -5.57
C ALA A 26 -5.22 -0.73 -4.81
N CYS A 27 -5.91 0.30 -5.32
CA CYS A 27 -7.18 0.73 -4.75
C CYS A 27 -8.25 -0.34 -4.98
N LYS A 28 -9.05 -0.59 -3.95
CA LYS A 28 -10.06 -1.65 -4.00
C LYS A 28 -11.26 -1.32 -4.86
N ASP A 29 -11.34 -0.11 -5.39
CA ASP A 29 -12.41 0.27 -6.32
C ASP A 29 -12.13 -0.17 -7.77
N GLY A 30 -10.98 -0.83 -8.02
CA GLY A 30 -10.62 -1.32 -9.34
C GLY A 30 -9.96 -0.28 -10.24
N THR A 31 -9.59 0.88 -9.71
CA THR A 31 -8.90 1.92 -10.47
C THR A 31 -7.60 1.37 -11.07
N PRO A 32 -7.34 1.59 -12.39
CA PRO A 32 -6.19 0.98 -13.04
C PRO A 32 -4.85 1.57 -12.67
N ILE A 33 -4.81 2.80 -12.15
CA ILE A 33 -3.54 3.44 -11.77
C ILE A 33 -3.35 3.31 -10.26
N VAL A 34 -2.11 2.96 -9.85
CA VAL A 34 -1.72 2.83 -8.45
C VAL A 34 -0.55 3.76 -8.19
N PHE A 35 -0.69 4.65 -7.20
CA PHE A 35 0.42 5.49 -6.77
C PHE A 35 1.06 4.90 -5.52
N ILE A 36 2.37 4.77 -5.54
CA ILE A 36 3.15 4.20 -4.44
C ILE A 36 4.36 5.08 -4.17
N ASP A 37 4.47 5.59 -2.95
CA ASP A 37 5.66 6.28 -2.49
C ASP A 37 6.75 5.22 -2.24
N ASP A 38 7.92 5.38 -2.88
CA ASP A 38 9.01 4.44 -2.73
C ASP A 38 9.51 4.35 -1.29
N TYR A 39 9.44 5.45 -0.55
CA TYR A 39 9.83 5.47 0.86
C TYR A 39 8.91 4.59 1.71
N LEU A 40 7.60 4.65 1.46
CA LEU A 40 6.62 3.77 2.11
C LEU A 40 6.96 2.31 1.86
N ALA A 41 7.24 1.96 0.60
CA ALA A 41 7.57 0.59 0.24
C ALA A 41 8.84 0.10 0.94
N ILE A 42 9.85 0.94 1.04
CA ILE A 42 11.09 0.61 1.74
C ILE A 42 10.86 0.38 3.22
N ILE A 43 10.06 1.23 3.87
CA ILE A 43 9.74 1.10 5.29
C ILE A 43 9.00 -0.21 5.54
N LEU A 44 8.03 -0.56 4.68
CA LEU A 44 7.30 -1.82 4.78
C LEU A 44 8.22 -3.02 4.63
N GLU A 45 9.18 -2.94 3.70
CA GLU A 45 10.13 -4.02 3.49
C GLU A 45 11.06 -4.20 4.70
N ILE A 46 11.53 -3.10 5.30
CA ILE A 46 12.34 -3.15 6.51
C ILE A 46 11.56 -3.83 7.64
N ALA A 47 10.30 -3.44 7.82
CA ALA A 47 9.45 -4.05 8.84
C ALA A 47 9.24 -5.54 8.58
N ARG A 48 8.99 -5.91 7.30
CA ARG A 48 8.80 -7.30 6.89
C ARG A 48 10.01 -8.18 7.24
N LYS A 49 11.18 -7.68 6.95
CA LYS A 49 12.43 -8.42 7.23
C LYS A 49 12.70 -8.50 8.73
N LYS A 50 12.41 -7.43 9.45
CA LYS A 50 12.66 -7.36 10.90
C LYS A 50 11.80 -8.32 11.69
N ILE A 51 10.49 -8.39 11.39
CA ILE A 51 9.59 -9.31 12.10
C ILE A 51 9.65 -10.73 11.53
N ASN A 52 10.19 -10.90 10.34
CA ASN A 52 10.31 -12.19 9.65
C ASN A 52 8.99 -12.95 9.54
N LYS A 53 7.91 -12.22 9.28
CA LYS A 53 6.56 -12.77 9.09
C LYS A 53 5.88 -12.01 7.96
N PRO A 54 4.96 -12.66 7.21
CA PRO A 54 4.23 -11.96 6.17
C PRO A 54 3.45 -10.77 6.70
N ILE A 55 3.53 -9.65 5.98
CA ILE A 55 2.72 -8.47 6.24
C ILE A 55 1.71 -8.36 5.10
N VAL A 56 0.43 -8.29 5.45
CA VAL A 56 -0.66 -8.11 4.48
C VAL A 56 -1.06 -6.64 4.46
N ILE A 57 -1.04 -6.03 3.27
CA ILE A 57 -1.55 -4.67 3.10
C ILE A 57 -3.05 -4.78 2.93
N THR A 58 -3.80 -4.26 3.90
CA THR A 58 -5.26 -4.30 3.88
C THR A 58 -5.85 -3.09 3.15
N SER A 59 -5.11 -1.98 3.08
CA SER A 59 -5.49 -0.81 2.31
C SER A 59 -4.23 -0.03 1.94
N GLY A 60 -3.98 0.16 0.66
CA GLY A 60 -2.86 0.95 0.15
C GLY A 60 -3.35 2.26 -0.44
N TYR A 61 -3.09 2.48 -1.74
CA TYR A 61 -3.58 3.65 -2.44
C TYR A 61 -5.11 3.70 -2.46
N ARG A 62 -5.68 4.88 -2.29
CA ARG A 62 -7.12 5.13 -2.43
C ARG A 62 -7.34 6.30 -3.37
N THR A 63 -8.30 6.15 -4.29
CA THR A 63 -8.83 7.32 -5.02
C THR A 63 -9.59 8.19 -4.02
N VAL A 64 -9.76 9.47 -4.37
CA VAL A 64 -10.51 10.40 -3.51
C VAL A 64 -11.93 9.87 -3.26
N SER A 65 -12.60 9.39 -4.30
CA SER A 65 -13.96 8.88 -4.16
C SER A 65 -14.04 7.63 -3.28
N HIS A 66 -13.10 6.69 -3.44
CA HIS A 66 -13.07 5.49 -2.59
C HIS A 66 -12.76 5.85 -1.13
N ASN A 67 -11.84 6.80 -0.93
CA ASN A 67 -11.51 7.29 0.42
C ASN A 67 -12.73 7.87 1.13
N GLN A 68 -13.54 8.64 0.42
CA GLN A 68 -14.80 9.16 0.98
C GLN A 68 -15.76 8.04 1.33
N LYS A 69 -15.88 7.05 0.44
CA LYS A 69 -16.80 5.92 0.61
C LYS A 69 -16.48 5.10 1.86
N VAL A 70 -15.21 4.91 2.18
CA VAL A 70 -14.78 4.13 3.34
C VAL A 70 -14.62 5.01 4.60
N GLY A 71 -14.99 6.27 4.53
CA GLY A 71 -14.93 7.18 5.69
C GLY A 71 -13.55 7.67 6.04
N GLY A 72 -12.62 7.69 5.08
CA GLY A 72 -11.27 8.20 5.29
C GLY A 72 -11.23 9.71 5.46
N ALA A 73 -10.14 10.22 6.05
CA ALA A 73 -9.92 11.64 6.24
C ALA A 73 -9.86 12.38 4.90
N LYS A 74 -10.34 13.62 4.87
CA LYS A 74 -10.45 14.41 3.63
C LYS A 74 -9.11 14.54 2.89
N TYR A 75 -8.01 14.70 3.61
CA TYR A 75 -6.67 14.83 3.03
C TYR A 75 -5.80 13.64 3.41
N SER A 76 -6.37 12.43 3.33
CA SER A 76 -5.66 11.20 3.69
C SER A 76 -4.41 10.98 2.84
N TYR A 77 -3.33 10.56 3.48
CA TYR A 77 -2.12 10.14 2.76
C TYR A 77 -2.33 8.92 1.88
N HIS A 78 -3.37 8.10 2.14
CA HIS A 78 -3.76 7.00 1.24
C HIS A 78 -4.06 7.51 -0.17
N THR A 79 -4.64 8.69 -0.31
CA THR A 79 -4.96 9.27 -1.62
C THR A 79 -3.73 9.73 -2.38
N ARG A 80 -2.57 9.77 -1.72
CA ARG A 80 -1.29 10.16 -2.33
C ARG A 80 -0.35 8.99 -2.53
N GLY A 81 -0.79 7.76 -2.17
CA GLY A 81 0.08 6.60 -2.21
C GLY A 81 1.15 6.59 -1.12
N MET A 82 0.96 7.36 -0.05
CA MET A 82 1.94 7.55 1.03
C MET A 82 1.57 6.87 2.33
N ALA A 83 0.51 6.08 2.35
CA ALA A 83 0.07 5.36 3.55
C ALA A 83 -0.43 3.97 3.20
N ALA A 84 -0.30 3.05 4.13
CA ALA A 84 -0.83 1.70 4.02
C ALA A 84 -1.29 1.22 5.39
N ASP A 85 -2.47 0.59 5.42
CA ASP A 85 -2.93 -0.16 6.58
C ASP A 85 -2.47 -1.59 6.41
N THR A 86 -1.92 -2.18 7.46
CA THR A 86 -1.32 -3.51 7.38
C THR A 86 -1.73 -4.37 8.57
N ARG A 87 -1.55 -5.68 8.41
CA ARG A 87 -1.64 -6.63 9.52
C ARG A 87 -0.57 -7.70 9.36
N ALA A 88 -0.14 -8.28 10.47
CA ALA A 88 0.80 -9.40 10.47
C ALA A 88 0.35 -10.42 11.52
N ASN A 89 0.43 -11.71 11.16
CA ASN A 89 0.03 -12.79 12.07
C ASN A 89 0.95 -12.81 13.29
N GLY A 90 0.34 -12.88 14.48
CA GLY A 90 1.09 -12.94 15.73
C GLY A 90 1.68 -11.61 16.18
N VAL A 91 1.31 -10.52 15.51
CA VAL A 91 1.75 -9.16 15.87
C VAL A 91 0.52 -8.31 16.09
N THR A 92 0.46 -7.59 17.21
CA THR A 92 -0.66 -6.71 17.48
C THR A 92 -0.53 -5.40 16.67
N PRO A 93 -1.66 -4.71 16.38
CA PRO A 93 -1.60 -3.47 15.61
C PRO A 93 -0.72 -2.36 16.20
N LYS A 94 -0.40 -2.44 17.48
CA LYS A 94 0.45 -1.43 18.13
C LYS A 94 1.94 -1.74 18.05
N GLU A 95 2.28 -2.85 17.49
CA GLU A 95 3.66 -3.30 17.34
C GLU A 95 4.09 -3.31 15.86
#